data_b6734767351d630e5039595bc6bc072e
#
_entry.id   b6734767351d630e5039595bc6bc072e
#
_cell.length_a   1.000
_cell.length_b   1.000
_cell.length_c   1.000
_cell.angle_alpha   90.00
_cell.angle_beta   90.00
_cell.angle_gamma   90.00
#
_symmetry.space_group_name_H-M   'P 1'
#
loop_
_entity.id
_entity.type
_entity.pdbx_description
1 polymer ?
#
loop_
_entity_poly.entity_id
_entity_poly.type
_entity_poly.pdbx_seq_one_letter_code
_entity_poly.pdbx_strand_id
1 'polypeptide(L)'
;MAGFDLEAYTTVQERIKEFYGKYPDGSLQFEFKGILEGSPLMMWGIAYAYRTPNDERPGIGTAAELIEGKTPYTRGSELQNLETSAWGRCLAALGLG
;
A
#
# COMPACT_ATOMS: atom_id res chain seq x y z
N MET A 1 -19.23 11.25 7.87
CA MET A 1 -18.90 11.25 7.31
C MET A 1 -18.27 10.56 6.87
N ALA A 2 -18.36 10.26 6.75
CA ALA A 2 -17.73 9.48 6.60
C ALA A 2 -17.03 9.29 5.50
N GLY A 3 -17.26 9.75 4.65
CA GLY A 3 -16.67 9.47 3.50
C GLY A 3 -15.23 9.63 3.49
N PHE A 4 -14.74 10.59 4.06
CA PHE A 4 -13.38 10.83 3.97
C PHE A 4 -12.68 10.39 5.18
N ASP A 5 -11.58 9.79 4.97
CA ASP A 5 -11.00 9.14 6.07
C ASP A 5 -9.57 9.55 6.26
N LEU A 6 -9.36 10.62 6.95
CA LEU A 6 -8.07 11.04 7.37
C LEU A 6 -7.42 10.02 8.25
N GLU A 7 -8.24 9.34 9.03
CA GLU A 7 -7.78 8.34 9.93
C GLU A 7 -7.15 7.18 9.19
N ALA A 8 -7.74 6.76 8.09
CA ALA A 8 -7.21 5.66 7.33
C ALA A 8 -5.84 6.00 6.76
N TYR A 9 -5.67 7.21 6.33
CA TYR A 9 -4.39 7.66 5.85
C TYR A 9 -3.35 7.65 6.93
N THR A 10 -3.68 8.25 8.06
CA THR A 10 -2.79 8.28 9.20
C THR A 10 -2.43 6.87 9.64
N THR A 11 -3.41 5.99 9.53
CA THR A 11 -3.24 4.61 9.96
C THR A 11 -2.17 3.85 9.18
N VAL A 12 -2.03 4.14 7.88
CA VAL A 12 -1.00 3.44 7.11
C VAL A 12 0.39 3.79 7.63
N GLN A 13 0.65 5.06 7.87
CA GLN A 13 1.94 5.46 8.39
C GLN A 13 2.18 4.90 9.78
N GLU A 14 1.16 4.87 10.61
CA GLU A 14 1.28 4.29 11.93
C GLU A 14 1.54 2.80 11.86
N ARG A 15 0.92 2.13 10.91
CA ARG A 15 1.16 0.70 10.72
C ARG A 15 2.59 0.42 10.29
N ILE A 16 3.14 1.28 9.43
CA ILE A 16 4.52 1.13 9.01
C ILE A 16 5.46 1.30 10.19
N LYS A 17 5.20 2.30 11.03
CA LYS A 17 5.97 2.52 12.23
C LYS A 17 5.89 1.33 13.17
N GLU A 18 4.69 0.84 13.37
CA GLU A 18 4.47 -0.31 14.23
C GLU A 18 5.20 -1.53 13.69
N PHE A 19 5.15 -1.70 12.37
CA PHE A 19 5.82 -2.83 11.73
C PHE A 19 7.32 -2.82 12.02
N TYR A 20 7.98 -1.69 11.80
CA TYR A 20 9.42 -1.62 12.02
C TYR A 20 9.78 -1.61 13.49
N GLY A 21 8.87 -1.17 14.36
CA GLY A 21 9.09 -1.28 15.78
C GLY A 21 9.04 -2.73 16.24
N LYS A 22 8.17 -3.51 15.64
CA LYS A 22 8.01 -4.90 16.01
C LYS A 22 9.02 -5.80 15.30
N TYR A 23 9.39 -5.43 14.08
CA TYR A 23 10.31 -6.23 13.27
C TYR A 23 11.45 -5.33 12.77
N PRO A 24 12.45 -5.07 13.63
CA PRO A 24 13.52 -4.15 13.25
C PRO A 24 14.29 -4.60 12.01
N ASP A 25 14.35 -5.89 11.76
CA ASP A 25 15.03 -6.42 10.57
C ASP A 25 14.07 -6.65 9.42
N GLY A 26 12.88 -6.09 9.52
CA GLY A 26 11.88 -6.27 8.48
C GLY A 26 12.13 -5.41 7.26
N SER A 27 11.39 -5.70 6.22
CA SER A 27 11.52 -4.98 4.96
C SER A 27 10.17 -4.88 4.27
N LEU A 28 9.81 -3.67 3.86
CA LEU A 28 8.64 -3.45 3.03
C LEU A 28 9.09 -3.31 1.59
N GLN A 29 8.51 -4.12 0.72
CA GLN A 29 8.85 -4.11 -0.69
C GLN A 29 7.61 -3.80 -1.51
N PHE A 30 7.79 -3.20 -2.67
CA PHE A 30 6.67 -2.92 -3.56
C PHE A 30 7.08 -3.25 -4.98
N GLU A 31 6.18 -3.89 -5.70
CA GLU A 31 6.41 -4.26 -7.07
C GLU A 31 5.29 -3.68 -7.94
N PHE A 32 5.65 -2.79 -8.86
CA PHE A 32 4.70 -2.27 -9.82
C PHE A 32 4.47 -3.36 -10.86
N LYS A 33 3.21 -3.75 -11.05
CA LYS A 33 2.91 -4.86 -11.94
C LYS A 33 2.51 -4.42 -13.34
N GLY A 34 1.93 -3.25 -13.48
CA GLY A 34 1.59 -2.79 -14.82
C GLY A 34 0.26 -2.08 -14.90
N ILE A 35 -0.26 -2.02 -16.11
CA ILE A 35 -1.48 -1.31 -16.41
C ILE A 35 -2.60 -2.32 -16.65
N LEU A 36 -3.73 -2.08 -15.99
CA LEU A 36 -4.94 -2.85 -16.27
C LEU A 36 -5.70 -2.09 -17.34
N GLU A 37 -5.85 -2.72 -18.49
CA GLU A 37 -6.55 -2.10 -19.60
C GLU A 37 -8.04 -2.10 -19.34
N GLY A 38 -8.69 -1.06 -19.80
CA GLY A 38 -10.10 -0.96 -19.61
C GLY A 38 -10.49 0.50 -19.47
N SER A 39 -11.73 0.71 -19.06
CA SER A 39 -12.25 2.05 -18.86
C SER A 39 -12.87 2.09 -17.47
N PRO A 40 -12.20 2.73 -16.53
CA PRO A 40 -10.99 3.54 -16.68
C PRO A 40 -9.71 2.70 -16.72
N LEU A 41 -8.65 3.32 -17.19
CA LEU A 41 -7.33 2.74 -17.14
C LEU A 41 -6.80 2.80 -15.71
N MET A 42 -6.19 1.72 -15.26
CA MET A 42 -5.66 1.66 -13.90
C MET A 42 -4.26 1.08 -13.90
N MET A 43 -3.49 1.44 -12.89
CA MET A 43 -2.20 0.81 -12.64
C MET A 43 -2.34 -0.03 -11.37
N TRP A 44 -1.52 -1.07 -11.25
CA TRP A 44 -1.63 -1.93 -10.08
C TRP A 44 -0.28 -2.47 -9.66
N GLY A 45 -0.22 -2.92 -8.42
CA GLY A 45 1.01 -3.46 -7.89
C GLY A 45 0.77 -4.29 -6.64
N ILE A 46 1.84 -4.88 -6.16
CA ILE A 46 1.80 -5.77 -5.01
C ILE A 46 2.87 -5.36 -4.01
N ALA A 47 2.48 -5.30 -2.75
CA ALA A 47 3.41 -5.00 -1.67
C ALA A 47 3.67 -6.26 -0.87
N TYR A 48 4.88 -6.36 -0.34
CA TYR A 48 5.30 -7.48 0.49
C TYR A 48 5.89 -6.94 1.77
N ALA A 49 5.53 -7.54 2.89
CA ALA A 49 6.09 -7.16 4.19
C ALA A 49 6.81 -8.35 4.77
N TYR A 50 8.13 -8.31 4.74
CA TYR A 50 8.96 -9.36 5.31
C TYR A 50 9.32 -8.99 6.73
N ARG A 51 9.00 -9.87 7.68
CA ARG A 51 9.26 -9.59 9.09
C ARG A 51 10.72 -9.80 9.44
N THR A 52 11.37 -10.72 8.72
CA THR A 52 12.79 -11.00 8.88
C THR A 52 13.40 -11.26 7.52
N PRO A 53 14.74 -11.24 7.41
CA PRO A 53 15.38 -11.55 6.11
C PRO A 53 15.03 -12.92 5.56
N ASN A 54 14.64 -13.85 6.42
CA ASN A 54 14.33 -15.21 5.98
C ASN A 54 12.84 -15.50 6.02
N ASP A 55 12.00 -14.48 6.02
CA ASP A 55 10.56 -14.69 6.12
C ASP A 55 10.03 -15.32 4.85
N GLU A 56 9.58 -16.56 4.96
CA GLU A 56 9.04 -17.29 3.81
C GLU A 56 7.55 -17.04 3.62
N ARG A 57 6.93 -16.33 4.52
CA ARG A 57 5.48 -16.07 4.46
C ARG A 57 5.19 -14.61 4.72
N PRO A 58 5.68 -13.73 3.85
CA PRO A 58 5.46 -12.30 4.05
C PRO A 58 3.99 -11.94 3.92
N GLY A 59 3.62 -10.83 4.53
CA GLY A 59 2.31 -10.27 4.27
C GLY A 59 2.26 -9.76 2.84
N ILE A 60 1.11 -9.87 2.20
CA ILE A 60 0.95 -9.46 0.81
C ILE A 60 -0.27 -8.57 0.69
N GLY A 61 -0.12 -7.47 -0.04
CA GLY A 61 -1.22 -6.56 -0.30
C GLY A 61 -1.23 -6.13 -1.76
N THR A 62 -2.40 -6.16 -2.36
CA THR A 62 -2.56 -5.77 -3.75
C THR A 62 -3.42 -4.52 -3.81
N ALA A 63 -3.07 -3.60 -4.68
CA ALA A 63 -3.85 -2.37 -4.85
C ALA A 63 -3.83 -1.92 -6.29
N ALA A 64 -4.79 -1.09 -6.65
CA ALA A 64 -4.88 -0.50 -7.97
C ALA A 64 -5.26 0.95 -7.81
N GLU A 65 -4.86 1.77 -8.78
CA GLU A 65 -5.10 3.20 -8.74
C GLU A 65 -5.43 3.70 -10.13
N LEU A 66 -6.33 4.69 -10.21
CA LEU A 66 -6.66 5.32 -11.49
C LEU A 66 -5.45 6.07 -12.01
N ILE A 67 -5.19 5.94 -13.31
CA ILE A 67 -4.00 6.58 -13.86
C ILE A 67 -4.09 8.09 -13.83
N GLU A 68 -5.27 8.66 -14.07
CA GLU A 68 -5.39 10.11 -14.07
C GLU A 68 -5.77 10.71 -12.75
N GLY A 69 -5.92 9.84 -11.71
CA GLY A 69 -6.31 10.34 -10.41
C GLY A 69 -7.77 10.72 -10.38
N LYS A 70 -8.31 10.79 -9.16
CA LYS A 70 -9.71 11.13 -8.97
C LYS A 70 -9.92 12.61 -8.74
N THR A 71 -8.90 13.31 -8.33
CA THR A 71 -9.00 14.73 -8.02
C THR A 71 -7.76 15.42 -8.52
N PRO A 72 -7.79 16.76 -8.63
CA PRO A 72 -6.57 17.48 -8.99
C PRO A 72 -5.43 17.25 -8.01
N TYR A 73 -5.76 16.91 -6.76
CA TYR A 73 -4.73 16.72 -5.75
C TYR A 73 -3.99 15.40 -5.92
N THR A 74 -4.64 14.41 -6.51
CA THR A 74 -4.00 13.10 -6.70
C THR A 74 -3.38 12.95 -8.07
N ARG A 75 -3.68 13.88 -8.97
CA ARG A 75 -3.13 13.80 -10.31
C ARG A 75 -1.61 13.98 -10.25
N GLY A 76 -0.88 13.04 -10.81
CA GLY A 76 0.57 13.09 -10.80
C GLY A 76 1.20 12.36 -9.63
N SER A 77 0.40 11.90 -8.67
CA SER A 77 0.93 11.12 -7.57
C SER A 77 0.28 9.75 -7.48
N GLU A 78 -0.22 9.26 -8.60
CA GLU A 78 -0.92 7.98 -8.62
C GLU A 78 -0.02 6.83 -8.17
N LEU A 79 1.22 6.84 -8.59
CA LEU A 79 2.13 5.75 -8.23
C LEU A 79 2.40 5.72 -6.73
N GLN A 80 2.61 6.88 -6.14
CA GLN A 80 2.83 6.96 -4.69
C GLN A 80 1.59 6.54 -3.93
N ASN A 81 0.41 6.93 -4.41
CA ASN A 81 -0.83 6.53 -3.78
C ASN A 81 -1.02 5.03 -3.89
N LEU A 82 -0.65 4.45 -5.03
CA LEU A 82 -0.73 3.02 -5.22
C LEU A 82 0.15 2.29 -4.21
N GLU A 83 1.39 2.74 -4.07
CA GLU A 83 2.33 2.12 -3.16
C GLU A 83 1.82 2.19 -1.72
N THR A 84 1.34 3.36 -1.31
CA THR A 84 0.83 3.54 0.05
C THR A 84 -0.37 2.63 0.31
N SER A 85 -1.27 2.54 -0.65
CA SER A 85 -2.44 1.69 -0.51
C SER A 85 -2.05 0.23 -0.41
N ALA A 86 -1.09 -0.19 -1.22
CA ALA A 86 -0.64 -1.57 -1.20
C ALA A 86 0.01 -1.93 0.13
N TRP A 87 0.84 -1.03 0.66
CA TRP A 87 1.46 -1.27 1.97
C TRP A 87 0.42 -1.32 3.08
N GLY A 88 -0.60 -0.45 3.02
CA GLY A 88 -1.65 -0.47 4.03
C GLY A 88 -2.36 -1.81 4.07
N ARG A 89 -2.71 -2.34 2.91
CA ARG A 89 -3.38 -3.63 2.83
C ARG A 89 -2.45 -4.77 3.25
N CYS A 90 -1.19 -4.66 2.87
CA CYS A 90 -0.18 -5.64 3.21
C CYS A 90 -0.01 -5.77 4.72
N LEU A 91 0.11 -4.64 5.40
CA LEU A 91 0.30 -4.63 6.84
C LEU A 91 -0.96 -5.07 7.57
N ALA A 92 -2.13 -4.72 7.04
CA ALA A 92 -3.38 -5.20 7.62
C ALA A 92 -3.46 -6.73 7.51
N ALA A 93 -2.93 -7.30 6.44
CA ALA A 93 -2.92 -8.75 6.28
C ALA A 93 -2.06 -9.43 7.34
N LEU A 94 -1.10 -8.71 7.90
CA LEU A 94 -0.28 -9.23 9.00
C LEU A 94 -0.91 -8.97 10.37
N GLY A 95 -2.08 -8.36 10.39
CA GLY A 95 -2.76 -8.09 11.64
C GLY A 95 -2.36 -6.78 12.30
N LEU A 96 -1.65 -5.92 11.60
CA LEU A 96 -1.24 -4.63 12.14
C LEU A 96 -2.31 -3.58 11.86
N GLY A 97 -2.50 -2.72 12.81
CA GLY A 97 -3.48 -1.65 12.67
C GLY A 97 -4.64 -1.75 13.61
#